data_d90612a88729d9f75c9aa0a744959664
#
_entry.id   d90612a88729d9f75c9aa0a744959664
#
_cell.length_a   1.000
_cell.length_b   1.000
_cell.length_c   1.000
_cell.angle_alpha   90.00
_cell.angle_beta   90.00
_cell.angle_gamma   90.00
#
_symmetry.space_group_name_H-M   'P 1'
#
loop_
_entity.id
_entity.type
_entity.pdbx_description
1 polymer ?
#
loop_
_entity_poly.entity_id
_entity_poly.type
_entity_poly.pdbx_seq_one_letter_code
_entity_poly.pdbx_strand_id
1 'polypeptide(L)'
;LDYPLREEDGTRPKAEMPAMPAMTDIRRLDSVELPVQVDRYPVARYSLVEARPLTGRRHQIRRHLSRRGYPIIGDAKHGKSVHNRFFAEQLAAPRLLLAATYLAFDHPLLDKRIQLSCAVGETMKNLFEQFGWQGHLPLDSVRTPPIATPSALQAL
;
A
#
# COMPACT_ATOMS: atom_id res chain seq x y z
N LEU A 1 5.72 10.55 6.82
CA LEU A 1 7.06 10.39 6.24
C LEU A 1 7.25 11.43 5.16
N ASP A 2 8.11 12.40 5.43
CA ASP A 2 8.40 13.51 4.52
C ASP A 2 9.91 13.56 4.28
N TYR A 3 10.33 13.01 3.14
CA TYR A 3 11.69 13.15 2.63
C TYR A 3 11.76 12.82 1.15
N PRO A 4 12.62 13.53 0.41
CA PRO A 4 12.68 13.43 -1.04
C PRO A 4 13.19 12.07 -1.50
N LEU A 5 12.68 11.64 -2.63
CA LEU A 5 13.10 10.43 -3.31
C LEU A 5 13.73 10.75 -4.67
N ARG A 6 14.89 10.17 -4.93
CA ARG A 6 15.49 10.26 -6.26
C ARG A 6 14.66 9.45 -7.26
N GLU A 7 14.43 10.02 -8.42
CA GLU A 7 13.77 9.32 -9.52
C GLU A 7 14.60 8.09 -9.96
N GLU A 8 13.94 7.12 -10.55
CA GLU A 8 14.56 5.91 -11.13
C GLU A 8 13.89 5.67 -12.48
N ASP A 9 14.42 6.27 -13.55
CA ASP A 9 13.91 6.11 -14.92
C ASP A 9 14.61 4.98 -15.69
N GLY A 10 15.71 4.48 -15.17
CA GLY A 10 16.51 3.42 -15.79
C GLY A 10 17.50 3.92 -16.86
N THR A 11 17.51 5.22 -17.16
CA THR A 11 18.39 5.79 -18.20
C THR A 11 19.69 6.33 -17.64
N ARG A 12 19.69 6.74 -16.36
CA ARG A 12 20.86 7.35 -15.67
C ARG A 12 21.09 6.71 -14.31
N PRO A 13 22.33 6.76 -13.79
CA PRO A 13 22.64 6.34 -12.42
C PRO A 13 21.77 7.10 -11.42
N LYS A 14 21.23 6.38 -10.43
CA LYS A 14 20.35 6.96 -9.38
C LYS A 14 20.98 8.16 -8.66
N ALA A 15 22.31 8.16 -8.51
CA ALA A 15 23.03 9.26 -7.85
C ALA A 15 22.92 10.59 -8.61
N GLU A 16 22.75 10.53 -9.92
CA GLU A 16 22.64 11.69 -10.81
C GLU A 16 21.20 12.19 -10.97
N MET A 17 20.22 11.39 -10.52
CA MET A 17 18.82 11.77 -10.62
C MET A 17 18.43 12.80 -9.57
N PRO A 18 17.59 13.80 -9.92
CA PRO A 18 17.11 14.78 -8.98
C PRO A 18 16.32 14.14 -7.85
N ALA A 19 16.48 14.67 -6.65
CA ALA A 19 15.66 14.31 -5.52
C ALA A 19 14.34 15.10 -5.59
N MET A 20 13.22 14.40 -5.74
CA MET A 20 11.89 14.98 -5.84
C MET A 20 11.17 14.90 -4.48
N PRO A 21 10.45 15.95 -4.10
CA PRO A 21 9.63 15.92 -2.88
C PRO A 21 8.72 14.69 -2.87
N ALA A 22 8.68 14.00 -1.73
CA ALA A 22 7.85 12.83 -1.55
C ALA A 22 7.33 12.78 -0.12
N MET A 23 6.02 12.70 0.02
CA MET A 23 5.32 12.71 1.30
C MET A 23 4.31 11.57 1.38
N THR A 24 4.34 10.83 2.49
CA THR A 24 3.40 9.74 2.78
C THR A 24 2.98 9.79 4.24
N ASP A 25 1.70 9.91 4.50
CA ASP A 25 1.16 9.74 5.84
C ASP A 25 1.05 8.26 6.16
N ILE A 26 1.49 7.87 7.36
CA ILE A 26 1.44 6.49 7.83
C ILE A 26 0.74 6.47 9.18
N ARG A 27 -0.29 5.64 9.27
CA ARG A 27 -1.01 5.35 10.51
C ARG A 27 -0.90 3.86 10.82
N ARG A 28 -0.38 3.52 12.00
CA ARG A 28 -0.46 2.13 12.47
C ARG A 28 -1.90 1.83 12.91
N LEU A 29 -2.46 0.79 12.34
CA LEU A 29 -3.81 0.32 12.67
C LEU A 29 -3.76 -0.74 13.77
N ASP A 30 -2.81 -1.69 13.65
CA ASP A 30 -2.66 -2.80 14.58
C ASP A 30 -1.24 -3.35 14.58
N SER A 31 -0.95 -4.31 15.47
CA SER A 31 0.30 -5.04 15.51
C SER A 31 0.13 -6.44 16.08
N VAL A 32 0.97 -7.37 15.65
CA VAL A 32 1.03 -8.73 16.15
C VAL A 32 2.47 -9.07 16.57
N GLU A 33 2.59 -9.81 17.66
CA GLU A 33 3.83 -10.43 18.09
C GLU A 33 3.69 -11.95 17.95
N LEU A 34 4.58 -12.56 17.18
CA LEU A 34 4.63 -14.00 16.98
C LEU A 34 5.78 -14.58 17.82
N PRO A 35 5.53 -15.61 18.63
CA PRO A 35 6.55 -16.27 19.46
C PRO A 35 7.44 -17.17 18.59
N VAL A 36 8.06 -16.61 17.56
CA VAL A 36 8.91 -17.32 16.61
C VAL A 36 10.12 -16.47 16.24
N GLN A 37 11.27 -17.12 16.19
CA GLN A 37 12.48 -16.47 15.71
C GLN A 37 12.54 -16.51 14.19
N VAL A 38 12.36 -15.35 13.56
CA VAL A 38 12.45 -15.17 12.10
C VAL A 38 13.80 -14.59 11.69
N ASP A 39 14.31 -13.62 12.45
CA ASP A 39 15.61 -13.00 12.29
C ASP A 39 16.40 -13.20 13.60
N ARG A 40 17.10 -12.20 14.09
CA ARG A 40 17.97 -12.25 15.27
C ARG A 40 17.23 -12.27 16.62
N TYR A 41 15.97 -11.91 16.66
CA TYR A 41 15.19 -11.84 17.91
C TYR A 41 14.32 -13.08 18.10
N PRO A 42 14.10 -13.52 19.36
CA PRO A 42 13.30 -14.72 19.66
C PRO A 42 11.81 -14.55 19.31
N VAL A 43 11.35 -13.31 19.12
CA VAL A 43 9.99 -12.97 18.71
C VAL A 43 10.01 -12.10 17.47
N ALA A 44 9.03 -12.26 16.60
CA ALA A 44 8.85 -11.45 15.42
C ALA A 44 7.63 -10.52 15.58
N ARG A 45 7.82 -9.23 15.29
CA ARG A 45 6.74 -8.21 15.40
C ARG A 45 6.39 -7.67 14.04
N TYR A 46 5.09 -7.61 13.76
CA TYR A 46 4.57 -7.05 12.53
C TYR A 46 3.47 -6.05 12.82
N SER A 47 3.34 -5.05 11.96
CA SER A 47 2.34 -4.00 12.10
C SER A 47 1.49 -3.90 10.85
N LEU A 48 0.18 -3.77 11.04
CA LEU A 48 -0.73 -3.33 10.00
C LEU A 48 -0.71 -1.80 9.95
N VAL A 49 -0.49 -1.25 8.76
CA VAL A 49 -0.45 0.19 8.56
C VAL A 49 -1.36 0.63 7.41
N GLU A 50 -1.97 1.79 7.59
CA GLU A 50 -2.57 2.55 6.50
C GLU A 50 -1.53 3.54 5.97
N ALA A 51 -1.37 3.61 4.65
CA ALA A 51 -0.46 4.53 3.99
C ALA A 51 -1.24 5.43 3.04
N ARG A 52 -1.13 6.74 3.20
CA ARG A 52 -1.75 7.76 2.35
C ARG A 52 -0.65 8.56 1.66
N PRO A 53 -0.28 8.24 0.41
CA PRO A 53 0.70 9.00 -0.33
C PRO A 53 0.10 10.33 -0.79
N LEU A 54 0.72 11.44 -0.40
CA LEU A 54 0.35 12.80 -0.81
C LEU A 54 1.05 13.21 -2.11
N THR A 55 2.08 12.47 -2.50
CA THR A 55 2.80 12.56 -3.78
C THR A 55 2.89 11.17 -4.40
N GLY A 56 3.22 11.07 -5.69
CA GLY A 56 3.23 9.80 -6.43
C GLY A 56 4.60 9.49 -7.06
N ARG A 57 5.64 9.20 -6.25
CA ARG A 57 6.95 8.79 -6.79
C ARG A 57 7.05 7.27 -6.92
N ARG A 58 7.86 6.81 -7.87
CA ARG A 58 8.07 5.38 -8.10
C ARG A 58 8.44 4.65 -6.80
N HIS A 59 7.67 3.62 -6.46
CA HIS A 59 7.79 2.83 -5.22
C HIS A 59 7.80 3.66 -3.92
N GLN A 60 7.13 4.81 -3.90
CA GLN A 60 7.21 5.77 -2.80
C GLN A 60 6.98 5.15 -1.43
N ILE A 61 5.82 4.51 -1.21
CA ILE A 61 5.47 3.89 0.07
C ILE A 61 6.52 2.83 0.45
N ARG A 62 6.90 1.97 -0.49
CA ARG A 62 7.89 0.89 -0.28
C ARG A 62 9.24 1.45 0.15
N ARG A 63 9.73 2.49 -0.52
CA ARG A 63 11.02 3.17 -0.23
C ARG A 63 10.97 3.94 1.07
N HIS A 64 9.86 4.63 1.37
CA HIS A 64 9.66 5.35 2.61
C HIS A 64 9.71 4.43 3.83
N LEU A 65 8.94 3.34 3.80
CA LEU A 65 8.92 2.38 4.90
C LEU A 65 10.25 1.64 5.06
N SER A 66 10.85 1.20 3.96
CA SER A 66 12.17 0.52 3.99
C SER A 66 13.25 1.43 4.58
N ARG A 67 13.30 2.71 4.21
CA ARG A 67 14.27 3.68 4.74
C ARG A 67 14.10 3.92 6.25
N ARG A 68 12.90 3.79 6.77
CA ARG A 68 12.60 3.89 8.22
C ARG A 68 12.85 2.60 8.99
N GLY A 69 13.31 1.55 8.33
CA GLY A 69 13.56 0.27 8.96
C GLY A 69 12.33 -0.64 9.09
N TYR A 70 11.23 -0.28 8.45
CA TYR A 70 9.96 -1.03 8.44
C TYR A 70 9.57 -1.48 7.03
N PRO A 71 10.41 -2.29 6.34
CA PRO A 71 10.13 -2.71 4.98
C PRO A 71 8.83 -3.52 4.90
N ILE A 72 8.12 -3.37 3.78
CA ILE A 72 6.88 -4.12 3.54
C ILE A 72 7.23 -5.59 3.31
N ILE A 73 6.45 -6.48 3.90
CA ILE A 73 6.58 -7.93 3.70
C ILE A 73 6.27 -8.30 2.24
N GLY A 74 7.05 -9.23 1.72
CA GLY A 74 6.94 -9.67 0.32
C GLY A 74 7.54 -8.70 -0.70
N ASP A 75 8.19 -7.63 -0.25
CA ASP A 75 8.91 -6.71 -1.13
C ASP A 75 10.27 -7.30 -1.53
N ALA A 76 10.39 -7.74 -2.79
CA ALA A 76 11.62 -8.33 -3.31
C ALA A 76 12.76 -7.30 -3.47
N LYS A 77 12.44 -6.01 -3.71
CA LYS A 77 13.46 -4.98 -3.98
C LYS A 77 13.85 -4.18 -2.73
N HIS A 78 12.90 -3.91 -1.84
CA HIS A 78 13.09 -3.02 -0.69
C HIS A 78 12.83 -3.71 0.65
N GLY A 79 12.49 -5.03 0.63
CA GLY A 79 12.15 -5.82 1.80
C GLY A 79 13.33 -6.54 2.44
N LYS A 80 13.02 -7.37 3.43
CA LYS A 80 13.97 -8.31 4.05
C LYS A 80 13.61 -9.74 3.66
N SER A 81 14.53 -10.42 2.99
CA SER A 81 14.31 -11.77 2.44
C SER A 81 13.92 -12.80 3.50
N VAL A 82 14.46 -12.73 4.70
CA VAL A 82 14.17 -13.69 5.79
C VAL A 82 12.69 -13.59 6.22
N HIS A 83 12.15 -12.38 6.39
CA HIS A 83 10.74 -12.18 6.70
C HIS A 83 9.84 -12.51 5.51
N ASN A 84 10.25 -12.17 4.29
CA ASN A 84 9.51 -12.52 3.08
C ASN A 84 9.36 -14.05 2.94
N ARG A 85 10.44 -14.79 3.19
CA ARG A 85 10.43 -16.26 3.16
C ARG A 85 9.53 -16.83 4.24
N PHE A 86 9.61 -16.34 5.47
CA PHE A 86 8.76 -16.77 6.57
C PHE A 86 7.26 -16.60 6.21
N PHE A 87 6.87 -15.46 5.67
CA PHE A 87 5.48 -15.24 5.25
C PHE A 87 5.07 -16.14 4.09
N ALA A 88 5.94 -16.36 3.12
CA ALA A 88 5.65 -17.23 1.99
C ALA A 88 5.46 -18.70 2.41
N GLU A 89 6.34 -19.23 3.25
CA GLU A 89 6.41 -20.64 3.60
C GLU A 89 5.48 -21.01 4.77
N GLN A 90 5.36 -20.15 5.78
CA GLN A 90 4.64 -20.46 7.01
C GLN A 90 3.23 -19.83 7.08
N LEU A 91 3.00 -18.76 6.34
CA LEU A 91 1.74 -18.01 6.38
C LEU A 91 1.02 -17.96 5.02
N ALA A 92 1.47 -18.75 4.05
CA ALA A 92 0.90 -18.85 2.69
C ALA A 92 0.75 -17.48 1.99
N ALA A 93 1.70 -16.56 2.21
CA ALA A 93 1.66 -15.20 1.68
C ALA A 93 2.89 -14.85 0.81
N PRO A 94 3.08 -15.50 -0.36
CA PRO A 94 4.26 -15.35 -1.21
C PRO A 94 4.18 -14.12 -2.14
N ARG A 95 3.71 -12.97 -1.63
CA ARG A 95 3.50 -11.77 -2.44
C ARG A 95 3.82 -10.50 -1.65
N LEU A 96 4.00 -9.39 -2.36
CA LEU A 96 4.05 -8.06 -1.75
C LEU A 96 2.73 -7.77 -1.00
N LEU A 97 2.80 -7.55 0.31
CA LEU A 97 1.65 -7.23 1.15
C LEU A 97 1.36 -5.71 1.14
N LEU A 98 1.08 -5.20 -0.04
CA LEU A 98 0.64 -3.84 -0.30
C LEU A 98 -0.57 -3.89 -1.21
N ALA A 99 -1.66 -3.25 -0.79
CA ALA A 99 -2.91 -3.16 -1.55
C ALA A 99 -3.39 -1.72 -1.63
N ALA A 100 -3.83 -1.28 -2.80
CA ALA A 100 -4.57 -0.05 -2.97
C ALA A 100 -6.05 -0.35 -2.68
N THR A 101 -6.58 0.19 -1.59
CA THR A 101 -7.95 -0.09 -1.13
C THR A 101 -8.88 1.10 -1.28
N TYR A 102 -8.34 2.28 -1.55
CA TYR A 102 -9.11 3.50 -1.74
C TYR A 102 -8.44 4.43 -2.73
N LEU A 103 -9.24 5.01 -3.63
CA LEU A 103 -8.82 6.06 -4.55
C LEU A 103 -9.93 7.12 -4.65
N ALA A 104 -9.56 8.38 -4.56
CA ALA A 104 -10.47 9.50 -4.83
C ALA A 104 -9.82 10.50 -5.77
N PHE A 105 -10.57 10.98 -6.75
CA PHE A 105 -10.10 11.99 -7.70
C PHE A 105 -11.28 12.80 -8.23
N ASP A 106 -11.00 14.01 -8.72
CA ASP A 106 -11.97 14.85 -9.38
C ASP A 106 -11.97 14.52 -10.88
N HIS A 107 -13.12 14.07 -11.38
CA HIS A 107 -13.25 13.60 -12.75
C HIS A 107 -13.21 14.79 -13.73
N PRO A 108 -12.29 14.81 -14.71
CA PRO A 108 -12.02 16.00 -15.53
C PRO A 108 -13.18 16.44 -16.45
N LEU A 109 -14.12 15.52 -16.73
CA LEU A 109 -15.25 15.81 -17.64
C LEU A 109 -16.61 15.84 -16.95
N LEU A 110 -16.74 15.30 -15.74
CA LEU A 110 -18.03 15.15 -15.06
C LEU A 110 -18.24 16.17 -13.95
N ASP A 111 -17.25 17.00 -13.65
CA ASP A 111 -17.24 17.93 -12.51
C ASP A 111 -17.72 17.26 -11.20
N LYS A 112 -17.30 16.02 -10.99
CA LYS A 112 -17.70 15.19 -9.85
C LYS A 112 -16.48 14.53 -9.23
N ARG A 113 -16.47 14.47 -7.89
CA ARG A 113 -15.49 13.69 -7.16
C ARG A 113 -15.88 12.22 -7.18
N ILE A 114 -15.01 11.38 -7.76
CA ILE A 114 -15.16 9.93 -7.78
C ILE A 114 -14.39 9.34 -6.60
N GLN A 115 -15.03 8.39 -5.92
CA GLN A 115 -14.43 7.63 -4.82
C GLN A 115 -14.61 6.13 -5.11
N LEU A 116 -13.52 5.42 -5.07
CA LEU A 116 -13.45 3.98 -5.31
C LEU A 116 -12.88 3.30 -4.08
N SER A 117 -13.54 2.27 -3.61
CA SER A 117 -13.03 1.38 -2.58
C SER A 117 -12.94 -0.04 -3.11
N CYS A 118 -11.93 -0.78 -2.68
CA CYS A 118 -11.68 -2.15 -3.10
C CYS A 118 -11.25 -2.98 -1.90
N ALA A 119 -11.81 -4.17 -1.77
CA ALA A 119 -11.37 -5.14 -0.78
C ALA A 119 -9.93 -5.59 -1.02
N VAL A 120 -9.29 -6.08 0.04
CA VAL A 120 -8.01 -6.76 -0.09
C VAL A 120 -8.21 -8.15 -0.72
N GLY A 121 -7.20 -8.62 -1.46
CA GLY A 121 -7.23 -9.98 -2.02
C GLY A 121 -7.10 -11.07 -0.94
N GLU A 122 -7.47 -12.31 -1.28
CA GLU A 122 -7.57 -13.45 -0.37
C GLU A 122 -6.32 -13.68 0.49
N THR A 123 -5.12 -13.55 -0.06
CA THR A 123 -3.88 -13.68 0.71
C THR A 123 -3.83 -12.72 1.92
N MET A 124 -4.21 -11.46 1.71
CA MET A 124 -4.22 -10.49 2.81
C MET A 124 -5.39 -10.74 3.75
N LYS A 125 -6.56 -11.11 3.24
CA LYS A 125 -7.73 -11.44 4.04
C LYS A 125 -7.42 -12.59 5.01
N ASN A 126 -6.80 -13.66 4.53
CA ASN A 126 -6.38 -14.78 5.36
C ASN A 126 -5.39 -14.36 6.46
N LEU A 127 -4.45 -13.45 6.16
CA LEU A 127 -3.55 -12.91 7.19
C LEU A 127 -4.29 -12.05 8.22
N PHE A 128 -5.28 -11.26 7.81
CA PHE A 128 -6.11 -10.50 8.73
C PHE A 128 -6.87 -11.43 9.70
N GLU A 129 -7.36 -12.56 9.19
CA GLU A 129 -8.02 -13.59 10.03
C GLU A 129 -7.02 -14.23 11.00
N GLN A 130 -5.84 -14.65 10.51
CA GLN A 130 -4.81 -15.29 11.34
C GLN A 130 -4.28 -14.37 12.46
N PHE A 131 -4.21 -13.06 12.21
CA PHE A 131 -3.66 -12.09 13.16
C PHE A 131 -4.72 -11.38 14.00
N GLY A 132 -6.00 -11.69 13.81
CA GLY A 132 -7.08 -11.04 14.56
C GLY A 132 -7.38 -9.61 14.11
N TRP A 133 -7.05 -9.26 12.85
CA TRP A 133 -7.19 -7.92 12.30
C TRP A 133 -8.45 -7.71 11.45
N GLN A 134 -9.45 -8.60 11.56
CA GLN A 134 -10.66 -8.56 10.73
C GLN A 134 -11.42 -7.23 10.84
N GLY A 135 -11.36 -6.57 12.01
CA GLY A 135 -11.97 -5.27 12.24
C GLY A 135 -11.38 -4.13 11.40
N HIS A 136 -10.23 -4.36 10.76
CA HIS A 136 -9.57 -3.40 9.88
C HIS A 136 -9.73 -3.70 8.39
N LEU A 137 -10.49 -4.73 8.02
CA LEU A 137 -10.77 -5.03 6.62
C LEU A 137 -11.51 -3.86 5.96
N PRO A 138 -11.07 -3.41 4.78
CA PRO A 138 -11.80 -2.40 4.03
C PRO A 138 -13.18 -2.95 3.69
N LEU A 139 -14.21 -2.17 3.95
CA LEU A 139 -15.57 -2.51 3.55
C LEU A 139 -15.68 -2.42 2.03
N ASP A 140 -16.28 -3.45 1.42
CA ASP A 140 -16.68 -3.40 0.02
C ASP A 140 -17.77 -2.34 -0.16
N SER A 141 -17.37 -1.14 -0.52
CA SER A 141 -18.30 -0.09 -0.90
C SER A 141 -17.84 0.54 -2.22
N VAL A 142 -18.29 -0.06 -3.30
CA VAL A 142 -18.30 0.63 -4.59
C VAL A 142 -19.45 1.64 -4.53
N ARG A 143 -19.18 2.84 -4.06
CA ARG A 143 -20.07 3.97 -4.32
C ARG A 143 -19.75 4.52 -5.71
N THR A 144 -20.30 3.86 -6.73
CA THR A 144 -20.44 4.47 -8.05
C THR A 144 -21.55 5.50 -7.91
N PRO A 145 -21.31 6.80 -8.04
CA PRO A 145 -22.42 7.73 -8.22
C PRO A 145 -23.19 7.29 -9.46
N PRO A 146 -24.52 7.42 -9.51
CA PRO A 146 -25.30 7.04 -10.67
C PRO A 146 -24.71 7.73 -11.89
N ILE A 147 -24.50 6.96 -12.96
CA ILE A 147 -24.10 7.49 -14.26
C ILE A 147 -25.22 8.45 -14.67
N ALA A 148 -24.92 9.75 -14.68
CA ALA A 148 -25.85 10.75 -15.20
C ALA A 148 -26.07 10.40 -16.67
N THR A 149 -27.27 9.96 -17.01
CA THR A 149 -27.69 9.76 -18.38
C THR A 149 -27.48 11.09 -19.12
N PRO A 150 -26.81 11.14 -20.26
CA PRO A 150 -26.65 12.38 -21.01
C PRO A 150 -27.98 12.80 -21.61
N SER A 151 -28.77 13.56 -20.86
CA SER A 151 -30.04 14.16 -21.29
C SER A 151 -29.85 15.57 -21.85
N ALA A 152 -28.71 15.88 -22.44
CA ALA A 152 -28.45 17.23 -22.98
C ALA A 152 -27.72 17.22 -24.33
N LEU A 153 -28.05 16.26 -25.21
CA LEU A 153 -27.58 16.27 -26.61
C LEU A 153 -28.73 16.11 -27.61
N GLN A 154 -29.91 16.64 -27.25
CA GLN A 154 -31.02 16.84 -28.19
C GLN A 154 -31.52 18.27 -28.07
N ALA A 155 -30.75 19.24 -28.49
CA ALA A 155 -31.21 20.57 -28.92
C ALA A 155 -30.01 21.34 -29.50
N LEU A 156 -29.66 21.08 -30.73
CA LEU A 156 -29.13 22.04 -31.73
C LEU A 156 -29.40 21.48 -33.13
#